data_83995d20825f155c3720aa6afe2dd825
#
_entry.id   83995d20825f155c3720aa6afe2dd825
#
_cell.length_a   1.000
_cell.length_b   1.000
_cell.length_c   1.000
_cell.angle_alpha   90.00
_cell.angle_beta   90.00
_cell.angle_gamma   90.00
#
_symmetry.space_group_name_H-M   'P 1'
#
loop_
_entity.id
_entity.type
_entity.pdbx_description
1 polymer ?
#
loop_
_entity_poly.entity_id
_entity_poly.type
_entity_poly.pdbx_seq_one_letter_code
_entity_poly.pdbx_strand_id
1 'polypeptide(L)'
;MEKVIYVLWRDAQAAPDQWSRTVRAPLADKLLSLGAHGVQVNVADADVAPAAGLKQTNTHPGIDGIVAVWVDSANAMFRQPFDDAVRAIVPHMAAYLVTESQPIPNTRFPARPGERTTGFSQLAFLKRPPRLTHEAWLDVWHGHHTRVAIDTQDNFLYVQNVVVRALTHAAPGYDAIVEECFPAAAMTDPHAFFDAVGDDEKFQRNVAEMMDSCGRFIDFDKIDVVPTSQYVVKAVRGGDRGAWGDPFR
;
A
#
# COMPACT_ATOMS: atom_id res chain seq x y z
N MET A 1 13.19 -14.78 -3.35
CA MET A 1 12.55 -13.57 -3.91
C MET A 1 12.19 -12.64 -2.76
N GLU A 2 12.54 -11.35 -2.87
CA GLU A 2 12.30 -10.33 -1.85
C GLU A 2 11.46 -9.19 -2.46
N LYS A 3 10.61 -8.57 -1.64
CA LYS A 3 9.81 -7.40 -2.03
C LYS A 3 10.48 -6.13 -1.56
N VAL A 4 10.73 -5.21 -2.49
CA VAL A 4 11.22 -3.86 -2.24
C VAL A 4 10.12 -2.87 -2.56
N ILE A 5 9.81 -1.97 -1.64
CA ILE A 5 8.89 -0.85 -1.86
C ILE A 5 9.71 0.44 -1.94
N TYR A 6 9.61 1.12 -3.09
CA TYR A 6 10.10 2.47 -3.28
C TYR A 6 8.97 3.45 -2.99
N VAL A 7 9.12 4.26 -1.94
CA VAL A 7 8.22 5.38 -1.64
C VAL A 7 8.70 6.59 -2.43
N LEU A 8 7.79 7.29 -3.09
CA LEU A 8 8.09 8.28 -4.11
C LEU A 8 7.54 9.65 -3.72
N TRP A 9 8.36 10.67 -3.89
CA TRP A 9 7.99 12.08 -3.78
C TRP A 9 8.22 12.76 -5.13
N ARG A 10 7.14 13.23 -5.73
CA ARG A 10 7.17 13.93 -7.00
C ARG A 10 7.84 15.30 -6.84
N ASP A 11 8.64 15.70 -7.81
CA ASP A 11 9.11 17.08 -7.89
C ASP A 11 7.90 18.04 -7.99
N ALA A 12 7.87 19.08 -7.18
CA ALA A 12 6.77 20.04 -7.16
C ALA A 12 6.54 20.74 -8.51
N GLN A 13 7.56 20.83 -9.36
CA GLN A 13 7.47 21.39 -10.70
C GLN A 13 6.97 20.37 -11.74
N ALA A 14 6.97 19.07 -11.45
CA ALA A 14 6.50 18.06 -12.37
C ALA A 14 4.96 18.05 -12.42
N ALA A 15 4.39 18.08 -13.63
CA ALA A 15 2.95 17.95 -13.81
C ALA A 15 2.46 16.57 -13.32
N PRO A 16 1.46 16.49 -12.42
CA PRO A 16 1.04 15.25 -11.78
C PRO A 16 0.73 14.11 -12.77
N ASP A 17 -0.06 14.40 -13.81
CA ASP A 17 -0.47 13.40 -14.79
C ASP A 17 0.69 12.89 -15.65
N GLN A 18 1.62 13.78 -16.01
CA GLN A 18 2.80 13.38 -16.78
C GLN A 18 3.71 12.50 -15.91
N TRP A 19 3.94 12.89 -14.66
CA TRP A 19 4.70 12.12 -13.71
C TRP A 19 4.07 10.74 -13.48
N SER A 20 2.76 10.68 -13.24
CA SER A 20 2.02 9.42 -13.09
C SER A 20 2.22 8.49 -14.30
N ARG A 21 2.07 9.01 -15.52
CA ARG A 21 2.31 8.23 -16.75
C ARG A 21 3.75 7.69 -16.83
N THR A 22 4.73 8.52 -16.44
CA THR A 22 6.15 8.13 -16.48
C THR A 22 6.46 7.01 -15.49
N VAL A 23 5.88 7.04 -14.29
CA VAL A 23 6.07 5.99 -13.27
C VAL A 23 5.36 4.69 -13.68
N ARG A 24 4.15 4.78 -14.26
CA ARG A 24 3.32 3.62 -14.60
C ARG A 24 3.83 2.81 -15.81
N ALA A 25 4.51 3.45 -16.77
CA ALA A 25 4.96 2.77 -17.97
C ALA A 25 6.48 2.83 -18.12
N PRO A 26 7.15 3.94 -18.48
CA PRO A 26 8.60 3.93 -18.71
C PRO A 26 9.42 3.39 -17.53
N LEU A 27 9.06 3.76 -16.29
CA LEU A 27 9.76 3.22 -15.12
C LEU A 27 9.46 1.73 -14.92
N ALA A 28 8.18 1.34 -14.97
CA ALA A 28 7.80 -0.06 -14.78
C ALA A 28 8.43 -0.97 -15.84
N ASP A 29 8.43 -0.56 -17.11
CA ASP A 29 9.08 -1.31 -18.21
C ASP A 29 10.60 -1.44 -17.98
N LYS A 30 11.24 -0.36 -17.50
CA LYS A 30 12.66 -0.40 -17.14
C LYS A 30 12.94 -1.39 -16.02
N LEU A 31 12.14 -1.39 -14.96
CA LEU A 31 12.30 -2.34 -13.84
C LEU A 31 12.10 -3.79 -14.29
N LEU A 32 11.13 -4.05 -15.17
CA LEU A 32 10.92 -5.36 -15.76
C LEU A 32 12.12 -5.79 -16.64
N SER A 33 12.68 -4.87 -17.42
CA SER A 33 13.85 -5.15 -18.27
C SER A 33 15.12 -5.47 -17.45
N LEU A 34 15.17 -5.00 -16.20
CA LEU A 34 16.24 -5.31 -15.24
C LEU A 34 16.04 -6.67 -14.53
N GLY A 35 14.96 -7.38 -14.85
CA GLY A 35 14.71 -8.70 -14.30
C GLY A 35 13.76 -8.74 -13.10
N ALA A 36 12.96 -7.71 -12.86
CA ALA A 36 11.92 -7.77 -11.82
C ALA A 36 10.94 -8.92 -12.10
N HIS A 37 10.65 -9.72 -11.08
CA HIS A 37 9.66 -10.79 -11.14
C HIS A 37 8.24 -10.26 -11.14
N GLY A 38 8.00 -9.15 -10.45
CA GLY A 38 6.74 -8.41 -10.41
C GLY A 38 6.98 -6.91 -10.25
N VAL A 39 6.05 -6.11 -10.76
CA VAL A 39 6.02 -4.65 -10.59
C VAL A 39 4.59 -4.19 -10.38
N GLN A 40 4.37 -3.45 -9.31
CA GLN A 40 3.13 -2.75 -9.02
C GLN A 40 3.42 -1.28 -8.77
N VAL A 41 2.55 -0.42 -9.27
CA VAL A 41 2.62 1.03 -9.14
C VAL A 41 1.36 1.55 -8.45
N ASN A 42 1.53 2.38 -7.43
CA ASN A 42 0.44 3.13 -6.81
C ASN A 42 0.80 4.61 -6.87
N VAL A 43 -0.08 5.43 -7.44
CA VAL A 43 0.16 6.88 -7.61
C VAL A 43 -1.08 7.70 -7.24
N ALA A 44 -0.86 8.82 -6.56
CA ALA A 44 -1.90 9.80 -6.28
C ALA A 44 -2.14 10.65 -7.54
N ASP A 45 -2.99 10.16 -8.43
CA ASP A 45 -3.37 10.81 -9.69
C ASP A 45 -4.76 11.45 -9.64
N ALA A 46 -5.24 11.99 -10.77
CA ALA A 46 -6.52 12.65 -10.85
C ALA A 46 -7.72 11.73 -10.56
N ASP A 47 -7.60 10.43 -10.82
CA ASP A 47 -8.68 9.46 -10.61
C ASP A 47 -9.02 9.27 -9.13
N VAL A 48 -8.10 9.59 -8.22
CA VAL A 48 -8.30 9.50 -6.77
C VAL A 48 -8.47 10.88 -6.11
N ALA A 49 -8.56 11.96 -6.88
CA ALA A 49 -8.82 13.30 -6.34
C ALA A 49 -10.08 13.38 -5.46
N PRO A 50 -11.19 12.65 -5.74
CA PRO A 50 -12.35 12.62 -4.85
C PRO A 50 -12.04 12.10 -3.44
N ALA A 51 -11.02 11.27 -3.27
CA ALA A 51 -10.61 10.72 -1.98
C ALA A 51 -9.68 11.67 -1.18
N ALA A 52 -9.51 12.93 -1.58
CA ALA A 52 -8.61 13.88 -0.92
C ALA A 52 -8.92 14.07 0.57
N GLY A 53 -10.18 13.90 0.99
CA GLY A 53 -10.61 13.98 2.40
C GLY A 53 -10.07 12.84 3.27
N LEU A 54 -9.62 11.73 2.67
CA LEU A 54 -9.03 10.59 3.39
C LEU A 54 -7.52 10.75 3.60
N LYS A 55 -6.89 11.72 2.93
CA LYS A 55 -5.44 11.91 3.00
C LYS A 55 -5.01 12.43 4.39
N GLN A 56 -3.98 11.82 4.95
CA GLN A 56 -3.29 12.31 6.17
C GLN A 56 -1.81 12.44 5.87
N THR A 57 -1.20 13.56 6.28
CA THR A 57 0.22 13.84 6.02
C THR A 57 0.90 14.32 7.30
N ASN A 58 1.68 13.46 7.90
CA ASN A 58 2.50 13.74 9.08
C ASN A 58 4.00 13.74 8.74
N THR A 59 4.39 13.13 7.61
CA THR A 59 5.75 13.20 7.06
C THR A 59 5.80 14.18 5.90
N HIS A 60 6.72 15.13 5.92
CA HIS A 60 6.83 16.15 4.88
C HIS A 60 8.14 16.01 4.08
N PRO A 61 8.10 16.22 2.75
CA PRO A 61 6.92 16.44 1.92
C PRO A 61 5.97 15.23 1.91
N GLY A 62 4.69 15.47 1.56
CA GLY A 62 3.70 14.39 1.46
C GLY A 62 4.05 13.39 0.36
N ILE A 63 3.74 12.12 0.60
CA ILE A 63 4.00 11.03 -0.33
C ILE A 63 3.06 11.14 -1.54
N ASP A 64 3.59 10.89 -2.76
CA ASP A 64 2.84 10.90 -4.01
C ASP A 64 2.57 9.50 -4.58
N GLY A 65 3.25 8.47 -4.09
CA GLY A 65 3.01 7.09 -4.49
C GLY A 65 4.10 6.11 -4.07
N ILE A 66 3.95 4.87 -4.53
CA ILE A 66 4.96 3.83 -4.38
C ILE A 66 5.16 3.05 -5.67
N VAL A 67 6.33 2.41 -5.79
CA VAL A 67 6.55 1.29 -6.70
C VAL A 67 7.00 0.09 -5.88
N ALA A 68 6.24 -1.00 -5.93
CA ALA A 68 6.62 -2.28 -5.35
C ALA A 68 7.26 -3.15 -6.43
N VAL A 69 8.43 -3.71 -6.12
CA VAL A 69 9.22 -4.54 -7.03
C VAL A 69 9.60 -5.83 -6.32
N TRP A 70 9.40 -6.96 -6.98
CA TRP A 70 9.87 -8.26 -6.50
C TRP A 70 11.15 -8.64 -7.24
N VAL A 71 12.22 -8.83 -6.50
CA VAL A 71 13.58 -9.10 -7.00
C VAL A 71 14.14 -10.38 -6.38
N ASP A 72 15.17 -10.95 -6.99
CA ASP A 72 15.85 -12.11 -6.41
C ASP A 72 16.54 -11.75 -5.10
N SER A 73 17.15 -10.57 -5.04
CA SER A 73 17.87 -10.11 -3.85
C SER A 73 17.79 -8.58 -3.69
N ALA A 74 17.40 -8.14 -2.50
CA ALA A 74 17.47 -6.75 -2.04
C ALA A 74 18.86 -6.33 -1.54
N ASN A 75 19.87 -7.21 -1.65
CA ASN A 75 21.25 -6.86 -1.37
C ASN A 75 21.71 -5.70 -2.28
N ALA A 76 22.38 -4.71 -1.73
CA ALA A 76 22.73 -3.46 -2.41
C ALA A 76 23.40 -3.70 -3.78
N MET A 77 24.33 -4.67 -3.87
CA MET A 77 25.05 -4.99 -5.11
C MET A 77 24.09 -5.42 -6.25
N PHE A 78 23.04 -6.18 -5.95
CA PHE A 78 22.08 -6.68 -6.94
C PHE A 78 20.92 -5.69 -7.17
N ARG A 79 20.57 -4.90 -6.15
CA ARG A 79 19.50 -3.91 -6.21
C ARG A 79 19.90 -2.59 -6.88
N GLN A 80 21.20 -2.26 -6.90
CA GLN A 80 21.70 -0.98 -7.41
C GLN A 80 21.12 -0.58 -8.77
N PRO A 81 21.00 -1.46 -9.79
CA PRO A 81 20.39 -1.10 -11.07
C PRO A 81 18.93 -0.65 -10.95
N PHE A 82 18.17 -1.23 -10.03
CA PHE A 82 16.77 -0.84 -9.75
C PHE A 82 16.72 0.50 -9.04
N ASP A 83 17.56 0.71 -8.01
CA ASP A 83 17.66 2.00 -7.30
C ASP A 83 17.99 3.13 -8.28
N ASP A 84 18.92 2.91 -9.21
CA ASP A 84 19.34 3.89 -10.20
C ASP A 84 18.24 4.19 -11.22
N ALA A 85 17.49 3.16 -11.65
CA ALA A 85 16.34 3.33 -12.54
C ALA A 85 15.22 4.16 -11.90
N VAL A 86 14.91 3.91 -10.63
CA VAL A 86 13.91 4.70 -9.88
C VAL A 86 14.41 6.13 -9.70
N ARG A 87 15.65 6.32 -9.23
CA ARG A 87 16.25 7.64 -8.95
C ARG A 87 16.36 8.52 -10.19
N ALA A 88 16.58 7.92 -11.36
CA ALA A 88 16.64 8.65 -12.63
C ALA A 88 15.32 9.35 -12.99
N ILE A 89 14.19 8.82 -12.52
CA ILE A 89 12.84 9.35 -12.78
C ILE A 89 12.29 10.11 -11.56
N VAL A 90 12.56 9.57 -10.37
CA VAL A 90 12.10 10.14 -9.10
C VAL A 90 13.32 10.31 -8.18
N PRO A 91 14.01 11.45 -8.25
CA PRO A 91 15.21 11.71 -7.44
C PRO A 91 14.95 11.62 -5.93
N HIS A 92 13.78 12.06 -5.48
CA HIS A 92 13.31 11.93 -4.11
C HIS A 92 12.57 10.60 -3.93
N MET A 93 13.28 9.60 -3.41
CA MET A 93 12.70 8.29 -3.10
C MET A 93 13.35 7.67 -1.86
N ALA A 94 12.62 6.79 -1.19
CA ALA A 94 13.12 5.92 -0.14
C ALA A 94 12.73 4.48 -0.42
N ALA A 95 13.65 3.54 -0.21
CA ALA A 95 13.43 2.12 -0.45
C ALA A 95 13.41 1.33 0.86
N TYR A 96 12.51 0.34 0.92
CA TYR A 96 12.33 -0.53 2.07
C TYR A 96 12.27 -2.00 1.63
N LEU A 97 12.99 -2.86 2.34
CA LEU A 97 12.77 -4.29 2.30
C LEU A 97 11.59 -4.61 3.20
N VAL A 98 10.62 -5.35 2.68
CA VAL A 98 9.41 -5.74 3.43
C VAL A 98 9.14 -7.24 3.34
N THR A 99 8.44 -7.76 4.35
CA THR A 99 7.71 -9.02 4.22
C THR A 99 6.27 -8.72 3.79
N GLU A 100 5.64 -9.60 3.03
CA GLU A 100 4.28 -9.42 2.54
C GLU A 100 3.35 -10.50 3.07
N SER A 101 2.21 -10.07 3.62
CA SER A 101 1.04 -10.91 3.88
C SER A 101 -0.16 -10.34 3.13
N GLN A 102 -1.02 -11.18 2.62
CA GLN A 102 -2.20 -10.76 1.85
C GLN A 102 -3.47 -11.40 2.44
N PRO A 103 -4.04 -10.83 3.54
CA PRO A 103 -5.26 -11.31 4.14
C PRO A 103 -6.47 -11.35 3.19
N ILE A 104 -6.60 -10.35 2.30
CA ILE A 104 -7.63 -10.33 1.26
C ILE A 104 -6.97 -10.21 -0.12
N PRO A 105 -6.96 -11.26 -0.95
CA PRO A 105 -6.58 -11.14 -2.36
C PRO A 105 -7.70 -10.50 -3.17
N ASN A 106 -7.36 -9.63 -4.13
CA ASN A 106 -8.35 -9.03 -5.03
C ASN A 106 -8.93 -10.07 -5.99
N THR A 107 -10.11 -10.58 -5.66
CA THR A 107 -10.91 -11.45 -6.53
C THR A 107 -12.17 -10.75 -7.06
N ARG A 108 -12.52 -9.59 -6.48
CA ARG A 108 -13.76 -8.86 -6.80
C ARG A 108 -13.63 -7.96 -8.02
N PHE A 109 -12.48 -7.32 -8.19
CA PHE A 109 -12.20 -6.37 -9.28
C PHE A 109 -10.86 -6.65 -9.97
N PRO A 110 -10.71 -7.82 -10.63
CA PRO A 110 -9.48 -8.14 -11.34
C PRO A 110 -9.26 -7.14 -12.49
N ALA A 111 -8.04 -6.58 -12.58
CA ALA A 111 -7.61 -5.73 -13.67
C ALA A 111 -6.60 -6.48 -14.57
N ARG A 112 -6.55 -6.11 -15.86
CA ARG A 112 -5.49 -6.62 -16.73
C ARG A 112 -4.14 -6.00 -16.34
N PRO A 113 -3.02 -6.66 -16.69
CA PRO A 113 -1.70 -6.10 -16.45
C PRO A 113 -1.57 -4.66 -16.98
N GLY A 114 -1.15 -3.74 -16.11
CA GLY A 114 -1.00 -2.32 -16.44
C GLY A 114 -2.27 -1.49 -16.47
N GLU A 115 -3.46 -2.11 -16.37
CA GLU A 115 -4.72 -1.38 -16.21
C GLU A 115 -4.93 -0.96 -14.75
N ARG A 116 -5.67 0.14 -14.58
CA ARG A 116 -6.05 0.63 -13.25
C ARG A 116 -7.02 -0.32 -12.57
N THR A 117 -6.73 -0.70 -11.33
CA THR A 117 -7.69 -1.42 -10.48
C THR A 117 -8.91 -0.52 -10.20
N THR A 118 -10.12 -1.06 -10.37
CA THR A 118 -11.37 -0.34 -10.09
C THR A 118 -11.42 0.11 -8.63
N GLY A 119 -11.99 1.29 -8.38
CA GLY A 119 -12.02 1.88 -7.03
C GLY A 119 -10.76 2.70 -6.75
N PHE A 120 -10.22 2.60 -5.54
CA PHE A 120 -8.96 3.23 -5.17
C PHE A 120 -8.19 2.36 -4.18
N SER A 121 -6.89 2.57 -4.11
CA SER A 121 -6.00 1.95 -3.14
C SER A 121 -5.60 2.98 -2.09
N GLN A 122 -5.84 2.69 -0.83
CA GLN A 122 -5.35 3.45 0.31
C GLN A 122 -4.04 2.86 0.79
N LEU A 123 -2.98 3.66 0.77
CA LEU A 123 -1.71 3.32 1.40
C LEU A 123 -1.65 3.95 2.78
N ALA A 124 -1.34 3.16 3.81
CA ALA A 124 -1.10 3.65 5.14
C ALA A 124 0.33 3.31 5.58
N PHE A 125 1.08 4.35 5.96
CA PHE A 125 2.46 4.23 6.43
C PHE A 125 2.48 4.34 7.94
N LEU A 126 2.77 3.23 8.61
CA LEU A 126 2.65 3.11 10.06
C LEU A 126 4.00 3.24 10.76
N LYS A 127 4.00 3.95 11.88
CA LYS A 127 5.09 3.95 12.85
C LYS A 127 4.60 3.29 14.13
N ARG A 128 5.30 2.30 14.59
CA ARG A 128 4.98 1.60 15.83
C ARG A 128 5.05 2.56 17.02
N PRO A 129 3.99 2.66 17.83
CA PRO A 129 4.01 3.49 19.03
C PRO A 129 5.10 3.04 20.00
N PRO A 130 5.85 3.97 20.64
CA PRO A 130 6.89 3.63 21.62
C PRO A 130 6.40 2.80 22.81
N ARG A 131 5.09 2.86 23.12
CA ARG A 131 4.45 2.08 24.21
C ARG A 131 4.37 0.58 23.95
N LEU A 132 4.58 0.14 22.68
CA LEU A 132 4.51 -1.26 22.30
C LEU A 132 5.88 -1.78 21.88
N THR A 133 6.23 -3.00 22.28
CA THR A 133 7.33 -3.74 21.67
C THR A 133 6.93 -4.11 20.24
N HIS A 134 7.91 -4.48 19.40
CA HIS A 134 7.61 -4.91 18.02
C HIS A 134 6.68 -6.13 17.99
N GLU A 135 6.93 -7.11 18.84
CA GLU A 135 6.14 -8.32 18.97
C GLU A 135 4.70 -8.01 19.42
N ALA A 136 4.51 -7.25 20.51
CA ALA A 136 3.18 -6.86 20.97
C ALA A 136 2.42 -6.01 19.94
N TRP A 137 3.11 -5.20 19.15
CA TRP A 137 2.51 -4.43 18.07
C TRP A 137 1.99 -5.33 16.94
N LEU A 138 2.78 -6.34 16.53
CA LEU A 138 2.36 -7.33 15.54
C LEU A 138 1.20 -8.18 16.05
N ASP A 139 1.21 -8.59 17.32
CA ASP A 139 0.12 -9.36 17.93
C ASP A 139 -1.21 -8.59 17.88
N VAL A 140 -1.20 -7.30 18.20
CA VAL A 140 -2.40 -6.46 18.09
C VAL A 140 -2.82 -6.30 16.63
N TRP A 141 -1.90 -5.96 15.74
CA TRP A 141 -2.21 -5.73 14.33
C TRP A 141 -2.67 -7.01 13.62
N HIS A 142 -1.84 -8.05 13.62
CA HIS A 142 -2.11 -9.30 12.89
C HIS A 142 -3.14 -10.19 13.60
N GLY A 143 -3.06 -10.27 14.94
CA GLY A 143 -3.89 -11.16 15.73
C GLY A 143 -5.30 -10.60 16.01
N HIS A 144 -5.49 -9.28 16.01
CA HIS A 144 -6.76 -8.65 16.31
C HIS A 144 -7.26 -7.72 15.19
N HIS A 145 -6.50 -6.66 14.88
CA HIS A 145 -6.95 -5.60 13.97
C HIS A 145 -7.24 -6.10 12.55
N THR A 146 -6.49 -7.08 12.06
CA THR A 146 -6.72 -7.66 10.73
C THR A 146 -8.16 -8.15 10.58
N ARG A 147 -8.70 -8.82 11.60
CA ARG A 147 -10.08 -9.31 11.59
C ARG A 147 -11.07 -8.16 11.63
N VAL A 148 -10.81 -7.16 12.49
CA VAL A 148 -11.66 -5.97 12.58
C VAL A 148 -11.73 -5.24 11.24
N ALA A 149 -10.60 -5.03 10.56
CA ALA A 149 -10.57 -4.39 9.25
C ALA A 149 -11.38 -5.16 8.19
N ILE A 150 -11.33 -6.50 8.23
CA ILE A 150 -12.11 -7.35 7.32
C ILE A 150 -13.61 -7.27 7.61
N ASP A 151 -14.01 -7.21 8.87
CA ASP A 151 -15.42 -7.28 9.28
C ASP A 151 -16.14 -5.93 9.23
N THR A 152 -15.39 -4.81 9.26
CA THR A 152 -15.96 -3.46 9.41
C THR A 152 -15.81 -2.58 8.18
N GLN A 153 -15.04 -3.00 7.15
CA GLN A 153 -14.78 -2.20 5.96
C GLN A 153 -15.14 -2.97 4.67
N ASP A 154 -15.51 -2.24 3.61
CA ASP A 154 -15.75 -2.84 2.27
C ASP A 154 -14.45 -2.90 1.45
N ASN A 155 -13.35 -3.32 2.10
CA ASN A 155 -12.10 -3.52 1.39
C ASN A 155 -12.11 -4.84 0.60
N PHE A 156 -11.67 -4.80 -0.66
CA PHE A 156 -11.60 -5.98 -1.53
C PHE A 156 -10.18 -6.46 -1.81
N LEU A 157 -9.19 -5.75 -1.31
CA LEU A 157 -7.79 -6.14 -1.22
C LEU A 157 -7.22 -5.63 0.09
N TYR A 158 -6.47 -6.46 0.79
CA TYR A 158 -5.73 -6.07 1.98
C TYR A 158 -4.35 -6.70 1.95
N VAL A 159 -3.31 -5.86 1.91
CA VAL A 159 -1.90 -6.29 1.92
C VAL A 159 -1.19 -5.63 3.10
N GLN A 160 -0.51 -6.43 3.88
CA GLN A 160 0.30 -6.02 5.02
C GLN A 160 1.78 -6.20 4.67
N ASN A 161 2.53 -5.09 4.62
CA ASN A 161 3.97 -5.13 4.41
C ASN A 161 4.66 -4.68 5.70
N VAL A 162 5.22 -5.63 6.46
CA VAL A 162 6.07 -5.31 7.61
C VAL A 162 7.44 -4.88 7.11
N VAL A 163 7.92 -3.73 7.52
CA VAL A 163 9.24 -3.23 7.14
C VAL A 163 10.32 -3.99 7.89
N VAL A 164 11.15 -4.71 7.15
CA VAL A 164 12.33 -5.40 7.69
C VAL A 164 13.45 -4.39 7.98
N ARG A 165 13.71 -3.50 7.01
CA ARG A 165 14.69 -2.41 7.15
C ARG A 165 14.55 -1.39 6.01
N ALA A 166 14.98 -0.17 6.27
CA ALA A 166 15.25 0.80 5.22
C ALA A 166 16.48 0.38 4.39
N LEU A 167 16.44 0.66 3.10
CA LEU A 167 17.48 0.33 2.12
C LEU A 167 18.23 1.56 1.60
N THR A 168 17.68 2.75 1.82
CA THR A 168 18.27 4.03 1.42
C THR A 168 18.60 4.87 2.65
N HIS A 169 19.61 5.74 2.52
CA HIS A 169 19.96 6.68 3.56
C HIS A 169 18.85 7.70 3.80
N ALA A 170 18.66 8.11 5.06
CA ALA A 170 17.65 9.09 5.49
C ALA A 170 16.19 8.75 5.11
N ALA A 171 15.88 7.47 4.88
CA ALA A 171 14.51 7.02 4.70
C ALA A 171 13.69 7.31 5.97
N PRO A 172 12.42 7.79 5.85
CA PRO A 172 11.53 7.89 6.99
C PRO A 172 11.40 6.56 7.75
N GLY A 173 11.35 6.62 9.06
CA GLY A 173 11.25 5.42 9.90
C GLY A 173 9.82 4.90 9.91
N TYR A 174 9.46 4.04 8.95
CA TYR A 174 8.21 3.29 8.95
C TYR A 174 8.44 1.86 9.45
N ASP A 175 7.47 1.32 10.20
CA ASP A 175 7.45 -0.07 10.66
C ASP A 175 6.57 -0.94 9.77
N ALA A 176 5.59 -0.35 9.07
CA ALA A 176 4.78 -1.03 8.07
C ALA A 176 4.27 -0.10 6.96
N ILE A 177 3.95 -0.72 5.82
CA ILE A 177 3.25 -0.10 4.69
C ILE A 177 2.05 -1.00 4.37
N VAL A 178 0.86 -0.50 4.66
CA VAL A 178 -0.41 -1.19 4.43
C VAL A 178 -1.00 -0.74 3.10
N GLU A 179 -1.60 -1.65 2.37
CA GLU A 179 -2.37 -1.34 1.18
C GLU A 179 -3.76 -1.98 1.29
N GLU A 180 -4.79 -1.18 1.11
CA GLU A 180 -6.18 -1.62 1.06
C GLU A 180 -6.87 -1.00 -0.14
N CYS A 181 -7.61 -1.83 -0.90
CA CYS A 181 -8.41 -1.30 -2.00
C CYS A 181 -9.90 -1.30 -1.65
N PHE A 182 -10.56 -0.20 -2.00
CA PHE A 182 -11.96 0.06 -1.74
C PHE A 182 -12.73 0.37 -3.03
N PRO A 183 -14.05 0.12 -3.07
CA PRO A 183 -14.91 0.57 -4.16
C PRO A 183 -14.85 2.09 -4.36
N ALA A 184 -15.16 2.55 -5.57
CA ALA A 184 -15.09 3.99 -5.91
C ALA A 184 -15.99 4.86 -5.01
N ALA A 185 -17.17 4.36 -4.60
CA ALA A 185 -18.07 5.08 -3.71
C ALA A 185 -17.42 5.43 -2.36
N ALA A 186 -16.54 4.58 -1.85
CA ALA A 186 -15.84 4.80 -0.58
C ALA A 186 -14.87 5.99 -0.59
N MET A 187 -14.57 6.59 -1.75
CA MET A 187 -13.76 7.82 -1.84
C MET A 187 -14.44 9.01 -1.14
N THR A 188 -15.77 9.04 -1.13
CA THR A 188 -16.56 10.19 -0.64
C THR A 188 -17.69 9.81 0.29
N ASP A 189 -18.06 8.54 0.33
CA ASP A 189 -19.13 8.02 1.18
C ASP A 189 -18.56 7.15 2.32
N PRO A 190 -18.58 7.64 3.58
CA PRO A 190 -18.13 6.87 4.72
C PRO A 190 -18.94 5.57 4.95
N HIS A 191 -20.24 5.54 4.60
CA HIS A 191 -21.04 4.33 4.71
C HIS A 191 -20.56 3.25 3.74
N ALA A 192 -20.15 3.65 2.53
CA ALA A 192 -19.55 2.72 1.58
C ALA A 192 -18.16 2.25 2.03
N PHE A 193 -17.39 3.12 2.70
CA PHE A 193 -16.07 2.75 3.25
C PHE A 193 -16.21 1.72 4.37
N PHE A 194 -17.18 1.91 5.27
CA PHE A 194 -17.42 1.05 6.43
C PHE A 194 -18.43 -0.07 6.19
N ASP A 195 -18.66 -0.49 4.95
CA ASP A 195 -19.61 -1.57 4.59
C ASP A 195 -20.98 -1.42 5.24
N ALA A 196 -21.56 -0.22 5.21
CA ALA A 196 -22.79 0.11 5.93
C ALA A 196 -23.78 0.97 5.12
N VAL A 197 -23.76 0.82 3.79
CA VAL A 197 -24.66 1.58 2.90
C VAL A 197 -26.11 1.31 3.27
N GLY A 198 -26.85 2.36 3.63
CA GLY A 198 -28.27 2.28 4.02
C GLY A 198 -28.53 1.74 5.45
N ASP A 199 -27.50 1.62 6.28
CA ASP A 199 -27.61 1.12 7.66
C ASP A 199 -26.78 1.99 8.62
N ASP A 200 -27.38 3.01 9.22
CA ASP A 200 -26.73 3.93 10.14
C ASP A 200 -26.26 3.24 11.44
N GLU A 201 -26.99 2.24 11.94
CA GLU A 201 -26.60 1.50 13.13
C GLU A 201 -25.33 0.68 12.89
N LYS A 202 -25.28 -0.01 11.74
CA LYS A 202 -24.08 -0.74 11.30
C LYS A 202 -22.90 0.23 11.13
N PHE A 203 -23.13 1.39 10.50
CA PHE A 203 -22.09 2.39 10.32
C PHE A 203 -21.47 2.83 11.66
N GLN A 204 -22.29 3.24 12.61
CA GLN A 204 -21.82 3.67 13.94
C GLN A 204 -21.05 2.57 14.66
N ARG A 205 -21.54 1.33 14.61
CA ARG A 205 -20.87 0.18 15.18
C ARG A 205 -19.51 -0.10 14.54
N ASN A 206 -19.45 -0.14 13.19
CA ASN A 206 -18.24 -0.43 12.44
C ASN A 206 -17.17 0.65 12.66
N VAL A 207 -17.57 1.94 12.66
CA VAL A 207 -16.65 3.06 12.97
C VAL A 207 -16.11 2.92 14.39
N ALA A 208 -16.96 2.68 15.38
CA ALA A 208 -16.54 2.57 16.78
C ALA A 208 -15.54 1.42 16.99
N GLU A 209 -15.82 0.25 16.41
CA GLU A 209 -14.96 -0.93 16.51
C GLU A 209 -13.62 -0.70 15.82
N MET A 210 -13.63 -0.10 14.61
CA MET A 210 -12.41 0.24 13.88
C MET A 210 -11.55 1.23 14.65
N MET A 211 -12.13 2.31 15.18
CA MET A 211 -11.40 3.35 15.92
C MET A 211 -10.81 2.81 17.22
N ASP A 212 -11.55 1.97 17.96
CA ASP A 212 -11.02 1.29 19.14
C ASP A 212 -9.82 0.41 18.79
N SER A 213 -9.95 -0.40 17.73
CA SER A 213 -8.90 -1.29 17.27
C SER A 213 -7.66 -0.51 16.81
N CYS A 214 -7.81 0.53 16.00
CA CYS A 214 -6.72 1.40 15.55
C CYS A 214 -6.00 2.06 16.71
N GLY A 215 -6.73 2.58 17.70
CA GLY A 215 -6.17 3.25 18.88
C GLY A 215 -5.25 2.37 19.72
N ARG A 216 -5.37 1.04 19.60
CA ARG A 216 -4.53 0.09 20.34
C ARG A 216 -3.09 0.03 19.79
N PHE A 217 -2.85 0.26 18.48
CA PHE A 217 -1.56 0.06 17.86
C PHE A 217 -1.08 1.18 16.93
N ILE A 218 -1.90 2.21 16.66
CA ILE A 218 -1.57 3.36 15.82
C ILE A 218 -1.45 4.62 16.69
N ASP A 219 -0.44 5.45 16.41
CA ASP A 219 -0.39 6.85 16.82
C ASP A 219 -0.85 7.71 15.64
N PHE A 220 -2.07 8.24 15.70
CA PHE A 220 -2.70 8.96 14.58
C PHE A 220 -1.98 10.24 14.15
N ASP A 221 -1.17 10.83 15.03
CA ASP A 221 -0.31 11.97 14.73
C ASP A 221 0.99 11.60 13.99
N LYS A 222 1.20 10.31 13.69
CA LYS A 222 2.41 9.79 13.03
C LYS A 222 2.12 8.92 11.81
N ILE A 223 0.87 8.71 11.47
CA ILE A 223 0.45 7.94 10.31
C ILE A 223 0.40 8.85 9.08
N ASP A 224 0.90 8.34 7.94
CA ASP A 224 0.61 8.94 6.65
C ASP A 224 -0.40 8.05 5.91
N VAL A 225 -1.46 8.65 5.35
CA VAL A 225 -2.47 7.96 4.55
C VAL A 225 -2.54 8.61 3.19
N VAL A 226 -2.42 7.81 2.13
CA VAL A 226 -2.37 8.31 0.76
C VAL A 226 -3.34 7.52 -0.12
N PRO A 227 -4.47 8.11 -0.53
CA PRO A 227 -5.29 7.54 -1.59
C PRO A 227 -4.53 7.51 -2.92
N THR A 228 -4.53 6.37 -3.58
CA THR A 228 -3.80 6.13 -4.83
C THR A 228 -4.62 5.32 -5.83
N SER A 229 -4.29 5.44 -7.10
CA SER A 229 -4.65 4.47 -8.14
C SER A 229 -3.62 3.35 -8.16
N GLN A 230 -4.08 2.09 -8.14
CA GLN A 230 -3.23 0.91 -8.22
C GLN A 230 -3.17 0.39 -9.66
N TYR A 231 -1.94 0.03 -10.09
CA TYR A 231 -1.64 -0.60 -11.37
C TYR A 231 -0.73 -1.81 -11.15
N VAL A 232 -1.24 -3.02 -11.34
CA VAL A 232 -0.41 -4.22 -11.34
C VAL A 232 0.15 -4.42 -12.74
N VAL A 233 1.39 -3.98 -12.98
CA VAL A 233 2.03 -4.05 -14.30
C VAL A 233 2.42 -5.49 -14.63
N LYS A 234 2.96 -6.20 -13.64
CA LYS A 234 3.23 -7.63 -13.71
C LYS A 234 3.04 -8.24 -12.33
N ALA A 235 2.08 -9.14 -12.23
CA ALA A 235 1.91 -9.92 -11.02
C ALA A 235 3.07 -10.92 -10.85
N VAL A 236 3.50 -11.13 -9.61
CA VAL A 236 4.36 -12.25 -9.29
C VAL A 236 3.57 -13.53 -9.56
N ARG A 237 4.08 -14.42 -10.42
CA ARG A 237 3.48 -15.74 -10.57
C ARG A 237 3.62 -16.45 -9.23
N GLY A 238 2.52 -16.70 -8.57
CA GLY A 238 2.49 -17.66 -7.48
C GLY A 238 3.05 -18.96 -8.06
N GLY A 239 4.15 -19.46 -7.53
CA GLY A 239 4.52 -20.86 -7.77
C GLY A 239 3.25 -21.65 -7.52
N ASP A 240 2.97 -22.67 -8.32
CA ASP A 240 1.77 -23.51 -8.26
C ASP A 240 1.27 -23.61 -6.81
N ARG A 241 0.28 -22.80 -6.47
CA ARG A 241 -0.45 -22.96 -5.22
C ARG A 241 -1.31 -24.20 -5.46
N GLY A 242 -0.69 -25.35 -5.28
CA GLY A 242 -1.43 -26.57 -5.11
C GLY A 242 -2.52 -26.27 -4.12
N ALA A 243 -3.75 -26.60 -4.47
CA ALA A 243 -4.97 -26.29 -3.74
C ALA A 243 -4.80 -26.50 -2.22
N TRP A 244 -4.39 -25.45 -1.52
CA TRP A 244 -4.63 -25.34 -0.10
C TRP A 244 -6.11 -25.03 0.01
N GLY A 245 -6.88 -26.05 0.35
CA GLY A 245 -8.29 -25.88 0.65
C GLY A 245 -8.43 -24.77 1.68
N ASP A 246 -9.46 -23.93 1.51
CA ASP A 246 -9.82 -22.87 2.44
C ASP A 246 -9.78 -23.41 3.88
N PRO A 247 -8.83 -22.99 4.75
CA PRO A 247 -8.72 -23.52 6.10
C PRO A 247 -9.88 -23.10 7.01
N PHE A 248 -10.83 -22.30 6.50
CA PHE A 248 -11.98 -21.76 7.22
C PHE A 248 -13.34 -22.17 6.63
N ARG A 249 -13.36 -23.19 5.75
CA ARG A 249 -14.59 -23.87 5.33
C ARG A 249 -14.74 -25.21 6.01
#